data_21745800eda515abd148858f1f5f6afc
#
_entry.id   21745800eda515abd148858f1f5f6afc
#
_cell.length_a   1.000
_cell.length_b   1.000
_cell.length_c   1.000
_cell.angle_alpha   90.00
_cell.angle_beta   90.00
_cell.angle_gamma   90.00
#
_symmetry.space_group_name_H-M   'P 1'
#
loop_
_entity.id
_entity.type
_entity.pdbx_description
1 polymer ?
#
loop_
_entity_poly.entity_id
_entity_poly.type
_entity_poly.pdbx_seq_one_letter_code
_entity_poly.pdbx_strand_id
1 'polypeptide(L)'
;MQVLVTGAAGHTAAALLPALLARPDIHRVIALDRRAPAIQHPHLQYLPLDIRDLRLVEYLTHVDCVIHLAFMVLSPRRGPQRRWREEMRRINLDGSQHLFRAAAEASVPQVIYSSSVAAYGAWPDNPIPIRESQPCRPVPGFAYSEDKAALEQWLDVFTIMQSQTAIARLRLHAIIGPRGQALVNDIATSPYGLRLRDPDLPIQCLHEEDAVTALLAALDYGRGGVFNIAAPDPIPWSSIPRRWPLPLSPTQLHRVHSWLRPFSTSLGDPGWLQVLENPLVVDISHAQQTLGWHPRYNVYSAITRLRNMSGQQPKHPWSG
;
A
#
# COMPACT_ATOMS: atom_id res chain seq x y z
N MET A 1 -22.07 -13.03 1.52
CA MET A 1 -21.66 -11.61 1.51
C MET A 1 -21.44 -11.12 0.08
N GLN A 2 -21.75 -9.84 -0.19
CA GLN A 2 -21.36 -9.11 -1.39
C GLN A 2 -20.24 -8.11 -1.07
N VAL A 3 -19.09 -8.26 -1.71
CA VAL A 3 -17.91 -7.42 -1.45
C VAL A 3 -17.60 -6.58 -2.68
N LEU A 4 -17.43 -5.26 -2.51
CA LEU A 4 -16.96 -4.37 -3.56
C LEU A 4 -15.48 -4.05 -3.34
N VAL A 5 -14.64 -4.28 -4.35
CA VAL A 5 -13.20 -3.97 -4.34
C VAL A 5 -12.92 -2.85 -5.31
N THR A 6 -12.43 -1.70 -4.81
CA THR A 6 -11.95 -0.62 -5.68
C THR A 6 -10.47 -0.78 -5.98
N GLY A 7 -10.02 -0.25 -7.12
CA GLY A 7 -8.64 -0.48 -7.55
C GLY A 7 -8.39 -1.94 -7.95
N ALA A 8 -9.43 -2.60 -8.48
CA ALA A 8 -9.47 -4.03 -8.74
C ALA A 8 -8.47 -4.52 -9.80
N ALA A 9 -7.92 -3.63 -10.63
CA ALA A 9 -6.84 -3.94 -11.58
C ALA A 9 -5.43 -3.67 -11.00
N GLY A 10 -5.34 -3.34 -9.71
CA GLY A 10 -4.08 -3.07 -9.02
C GLY A 10 -3.36 -4.32 -8.53
N HIS A 11 -2.10 -4.15 -8.12
CA HIS A 11 -1.23 -5.24 -7.65
C HIS A 11 -1.81 -5.97 -6.43
N THR A 12 -2.25 -5.24 -5.42
CA THR A 12 -2.83 -5.83 -4.19
C THR A 12 -4.15 -6.55 -4.51
N ALA A 13 -4.99 -5.99 -5.39
CA ALA A 13 -6.22 -6.63 -5.80
C ALA A 13 -5.96 -7.92 -6.58
N ALA A 14 -4.92 -7.99 -7.41
CA ALA A 14 -4.56 -9.20 -8.16
C ALA A 14 -4.20 -10.38 -7.22
N ALA A 15 -3.72 -10.10 -6.01
CA ALA A 15 -3.50 -11.11 -4.97
C ALA A 15 -4.78 -11.39 -4.15
N LEU A 16 -5.59 -10.36 -3.86
CA LEU A 16 -6.77 -10.45 -3.00
C LEU A 16 -7.97 -11.12 -3.68
N LEU A 17 -8.25 -10.78 -4.96
CA LEU A 17 -9.46 -11.24 -5.65
C LEU A 17 -9.59 -12.78 -5.68
N PRO A 18 -8.54 -13.57 -5.99
CA PRO A 18 -8.62 -15.01 -5.90
C PRO A 18 -8.99 -15.53 -4.52
N ALA A 19 -8.46 -14.90 -3.46
CA ALA A 19 -8.73 -15.31 -2.09
C ALA A 19 -10.17 -14.99 -1.65
N LEU A 20 -10.74 -13.85 -2.09
CA LEU A 20 -12.17 -13.52 -1.87
C LEU A 20 -13.08 -14.49 -2.60
N LEU A 21 -12.77 -14.80 -3.86
CA LEU A 21 -13.59 -15.69 -4.70
C LEU A 21 -13.57 -17.15 -4.26
N ALA A 22 -12.54 -17.57 -3.52
CA ALA A 22 -12.44 -18.89 -2.91
C ALA A 22 -13.27 -19.04 -1.63
N ARG A 23 -13.79 -17.95 -1.07
CA ARG A 23 -14.58 -17.99 0.18
C ARG A 23 -16.04 -18.40 -0.08
N PRO A 24 -16.55 -19.42 0.61
CA PRO A 24 -17.93 -19.89 0.41
C PRO A 24 -19.00 -18.92 0.92
N ASP A 25 -18.66 -18.04 1.85
CA ASP A 25 -19.55 -17.01 2.40
C ASP A 25 -19.66 -15.75 1.50
N ILE A 26 -18.79 -15.63 0.47
CA ILE A 26 -18.82 -14.52 -0.49
C ILE A 26 -19.47 -15.02 -1.79
N HIS A 27 -20.73 -14.64 -2.01
CA HIS A 27 -21.45 -15.04 -3.21
C HIS A 27 -21.25 -14.10 -4.41
N ARG A 28 -20.73 -12.87 -4.19
CA ARG A 28 -20.48 -11.90 -5.25
C ARG A 28 -19.33 -10.95 -4.88
N VAL A 29 -18.43 -10.73 -5.83
CA VAL A 29 -17.38 -9.71 -5.77
C VAL A 29 -17.60 -8.70 -6.89
N ILE A 30 -17.73 -7.43 -6.57
CA ILE A 30 -17.80 -6.33 -7.55
C ILE A 30 -16.39 -5.72 -7.66
N ALA A 31 -15.77 -5.88 -8.81
CA ALA A 31 -14.43 -5.38 -9.12
C ALA A 31 -14.53 -4.01 -9.80
N LEU A 32 -14.41 -2.93 -9.03
CA LEU A 32 -14.49 -1.56 -9.51
C LEU A 32 -13.09 -1.03 -9.87
N ASP A 33 -12.89 -0.75 -11.13
CA ASP A 33 -11.68 -0.09 -11.65
C ASP A 33 -11.96 0.46 -13.05
N ARG A 34 -11.14 1.39 -13.52
CA ARG A 34 -11.19 1.87 -14.91
C ARG A 34 -10.67 0.85 -15.92
N ARG A 35 -9.90 -0.14 -15.47
CA ARG A 35 -9.37 -1.26 -16.25
C ARG A 35 -9.92 -2.56 -15.69
N ALA A 36 -10.17 -3.53 -16.57
CA ALA A 36 -10.61 -4.84 -16.13
C ALA A 36 -9.52 -5.55 -15.30
N PRO A 37 -9.89 -6.27 -14.23
CA PRO A 37 -8.97 -7.16 -13.52
C PRO A 37 -8.54 -8.32 -14.45
N ALA A 38 -7.36 -8.88 -14.18
CA ALA A 38 -6.82 -9.97 -15.00
C ALA A 38 -7.55 -11.31 -14.78
N ILE A 39 -8.32 -11.42 -13.70
CA ILE A 39 -9.06 -12.64 -13.35
C ILE A 39 -10.52 -12.55 -13.85
N GLN A 40 -11.03 -13.69 -14.32
CA GLN A 40 -12.46 -13.89 -14.63
C GLN A 40 -13.00 -14.99 -13.73
N HIS A 41 -14.21 -14.80 -13.20
CA HIS A 41 -14.86 -15.79 -12.34
C HIS A 41 -16.39 -15.58 -12.38
N PRO A 42 -17.24 -16.64 -12.28
CA PRO A 42 -18.70 -16.48 -12.29
C PRO A 42 -19.25 -15.55 -11.21
N HIS A 43 -18.60 -15.49 -10.06
CA HIS A 43 -18.98 -14.64 -8.92
C HIS A 43 -18.28 -13.26 -8.95
N LEU A 44 -17.50 -12.94 -10.01
CA LEU A 44 -16.84 -11.65 -10.18
C LEU A 44 -17.56 -10.82 -11.22
N GLN A 45 -18.07 -9.68 -10.81
CA GLN A 45 -18.62 -8.67 -11.72
C GLN A 45 -17.65 -7.52 -11.89
N TYR A 46 -17.18 -7.28 -13.10
CA TYR A 46 -16.40 -6.08 -13.40
C TYR A 46 -17.30 -4.86 -13.56
N LEU A 47 -16.96 -3.76 -12.87
CA LEU A 47 -17.62 -2.48 -12.95
C LEU A 47 -16.61 -1.42 -13.45
N PRO A 48 -16.69 -1.00 -14.74
CA PRO A 48 -15.81 0.03 -15.31
C PRO A 48 -16.24 1.43 -14.84
N LEU A 49 -15.83 1.80 -13.62
CA LEU A 49 -16.20 3.05 -12.99
C LEU A 49 -14.99 3.73 -12.35
N ASP A 50 -14.98 5.06 -12.35
CA ASP A 50 -14.05 5.86 -11.54
C ASP A 50 -14.65 6.05 -10.14
N ILE A 51 -13.84 5.98 -9.09
CA ILE A 51 -14.31 6.19 -7.70
C ILE A 51 -14.87 7.61 -7.47
N ARG A 52 -14.67 8.53 -8.40
CA ARG A 52 -15.21 9.91 -8.39
C ARG A 52 -16.56 10.04 -9.09
N ASP A 53 -17.08 8.97 -9.69
CA ASP A 53 -18.36 8.99 -10.39
C ASP A 53 -19.52 9.12 -9.39
N LEU A 54 -20.40 10.08 -9.58
CA LEU A 54 -21.53 10.35 -8.68
C LEU A 54 -22.51 9.19 -8.56
N ARG A 55 -22.55 8.30 -9.55
CA ARG A 55 -23.39 7.08 -9.54
C ARG A 55 -22.83 6.00 -8.63
N LEU A 56 -21.66 6.20 -8.00
CA LEU A 56 -21.05 5.19 -7.14
C LEU A 56 -22.00 4.70 -6.05
N VAL A 57 -22.81 5.58 -5.45
CA VAL A 57 -23.78 5.25 -4.41
C VAL A 57 -24.79 4.20 -4.85
N GLU A 58 -25.21 4.20 -6.13
CA GLU A 58 -26.16 3.23 -6.69
C GLU A 58 -25.60 1.81 -6.67
N TYR A 59 -24.28 1.66 -6.90
CA TYR A 59 -23.60 0.36 -6.91
C TYR A 59 -23.22 -0.14 -5.51
N LEU A 60 -23.38 0.68 -4.48
CA LEU A 60 -23.13 0.32 -3.09
C LEU A 60 -24.35 -0.25 -2.39
N THR A 61 -25.53 -0.18 -3.00
CA THR A 61 -26.77 -0.80 -2.48
C THR A 61 -26.57 -2.31 -2.34
N HIS A 62 -26.87 -2.85 -1.15
CA HIS A 62 -26.69 -4.27 -0.79
C HIS A 62 -25.23 -4.76 -0.76
N VAL A 63 -24.23 -3.87 -0.72
CA VAL A 63 -22.83 -4.23 -0.48
C VAL A 63 -22.62 -4.37 1.01
N ASP A 64 -22.11 -5.53 1.44
CA ASP A 64 -21.81 -5.81 2.83
C ASP A 64 -20.47 -5.20 3.29
N CYS A 65 -19.49 -5.18 2.37
CA CYS A 65 -18.17 -4.62 2.64
C CYS A 65 -17.57 -3.98 1.39
N VAL A 66 -16.94 -2.82 1.56
CA VAL A 66 -16.06 -2.21 0.56
C VAL A 66 -14.61 -2.39 0.97
N ILE A 67 -13.79 -2.97 0.10
CA ILE A 67 -12.32 -3.00 0.26
C ILE A 67 -11.73 -1.95 -0.67
N HIS A 68 -11.27 -0.85 -0.07
CA HIS A 68 -10.78 0.31 -0.81
C HIS A 68 -9.27 0.22 -1.04
N LEU A 69 -8.88 -0.21 -2.26
CA LEU A 69 -7.50 -0.34 -2.72
C LEU A 69 -7.13 0.71 -3.79
N ALA A 70 -8.11 1.43 -4.34
CA ALA A 70 -7.87 2.43 -5.37
C ALA A 70 -7.04 3.60 -4.83
N PHE A 71 -5.76 3.64 -5.21
CA PHE A 71 -4.85 4.71 -4.84
C PHE A 71 -3.69 4.79 -5.84
N MET A 72 -3.38 5.98 -6.31
CA MET A 72 -2.24 6.20 -7.22
C MET A 72 -0.96 6.46 -6.41
N VAL A 73 0.08 5.66 -6.67
CA VAL A 73 1.36 5.74 -5.95
C VAL A 73 2.40 6.52 -6.75
N LEU A 74 2.41 6.35 -8.07
CA LEU A 74 3.38 6.97 -8.98
C LEU A 74 2.66 7.70 -10.11
N SER A 75 3.25 8.81 -10.56
CA SER A 75 2.78 9.48 -11.77
C SER A 75 3.07 8.63 -13.01
N PRO A 76 2.04 8.27 -13.81
CA PRO A 76 2.22 7.36 -14.94
C PRO A 76 2.78 8.03 -16.19
N ARG A 77 3.10 9.33 -16.19
CA ARG A 77 3.43 10.08 -17.40
C ARG A 77 4.60 11.04 -17.25
N ARG A 78 5.34 11.24 -18.34
CA ARG A 78 6.27 12.35 -18.52
C ARG A 78 5.49 13.65 -18.68
N GLY A 79 5.96 14.74 -18.09
CA GLY A 79 5.34 16.05 -18.25
C GLY A 79 5.39 16.91 -16.98
N PRO A 80 4.72 18.08 -16.96
CA PRO A 80 4.72 18.98 -15.82
C PRO A 80 4.18 18.28 -14.56
N GLN A 81 5.07 18.06 -13.61
CA GLN A 81 4.78 17.27 -12.39
C GLN A 81 3.65 17.86 -11.55
N ARG A 82 3.53 19.21 -11.52
CA ARG A 82 2.45 19.88 -10.79
C ARG A 82 1.06 19.40 -11.22
N ARG A 83 0.81 19.31 -12.53
CA ARG A 83 -0.50 18.87 -13.05
C ARG A 83 -0.81 17.42 -12.67
N TRP A 84 0.21 16.56 -12.68
CA TRP A 84 0.04 15.15 -12.28
C TRP A 84 -0.18 15.01 -10.79
N ARG A 85 0.49 15.81 -9.98
CA ARG A 85 0.28 15.82 -8.53
C ARG A 85 -1.13 16.25 -8.16
N GLU A 86 -1.66 17.29 -8.83
CA GLU A 86 -3.04 17.72 -8.65
C GLU A 86 -4.04 16.63 -9.05
N GLU A 87 -3.83 15.96 -10.18
CA GLU A 87 -4.70 14.85 -10.60
C GLU A 87 -4.60 13.64 -9.67
N MET A 88 -3.39 13.26 -9.24
CA MET A 88 -3.20 12.20 -8.23
C MET A 88 -3.96 12.53 -6.94
N ARG A 89 -3.84 13.77 -6.45
CA ARG A 89 -4.53 14.21 -5.24
C ARG A 89 -6.06 14.16 -5.40
N ARG A 90 -6.59 14.56 -6.56
CA ARG A 90 -8.03 14.44 -6.84
C ARG A 90 -8.50 12.98 -6.82
N ILE A 91 -7.73 12.05 -7.34
CA ILE A 91 -8.08 10.63 -7.29
C ILE A 91 -7.91 10.11 -5.88
N ASN A 92 -6.77 10.36 -5.25
CA ASN A 92 -6.41 9.78 -3.96
C ASN A 92 -7.23 10.35 -2.81
N LEU A 93 -7.37 11.67 -2.73
CA LEU A 93 -8.08 12.32 -1.63
C LEU A 93 -9.55 12.50 -1.93
N ASP A 94 -9.89 13.26 -3.00
CA ASP A 94 -11.30 13.61 -3.26
C ASP A 94 -12.10 12.35 -3.64
N GLY A 95 -11.51 11.45 -4.46
CA GLY A 95 -12.15 10.19 -4.84
C GLY A 95 -12.35 9.24 -3.65
N SER A 96 -11.36 9.14 -2.74
CA SER A 96 -11.53 8.34 -1.52
C SER A 96 -12.57 8.94 -0.58
N GLN A 97 -12.55 10.25 -0.36
CA GLN A 97 -13.58 10.93 0.45
C GLN A 97 -14.98 10.75 -0.14
N HIS A 98 -15.11 10.81 -1.47
CA HIS A 98 -16.37 10.54 -2.15
C HIS A 98 -16.84 9.10 -1.88
N LEU A 99 -15.95 8.11 -2.03
CA LEU A 99 -16.25 6.71 -1.73
C LEU A 99 -16.76 6.52 -0.29
N PHE A 100 -16.07 7.09 0.70
CA PHE A 100 -16.49 6.94 2.11
C PHE A 100 -17.85 7.57 2.38
N ARG A 101 -18.13 8.75 1.78
CA ARG A 101 -19.45 9.39 1.89
C ARG A 101 -20.52 8.55 1.20
N ALA A 102 -20.27 8.06 -0.01
CA ALA A 102 -21.21 7.20 -0.73
C ALA A 102 -21.47 5.88 0.01
N ALA A 103 -20.44 5.28 0.63
CA ALA A 103 -20.61 4.08 1.45
C ALA A 103 -21.48 4.34 2.69
N ALA A 104 -21.28 5.48 3.36
CA ALA A 104 -22.11 5.87 4.51
C ALA A 104 -23.56 6.17 4.08
N GLU A 105 -23.77 6.86 2.95
CA GLU A 105 -25.08 7.16 2.38
C GLU A 105 -25.84 5.88 1.99
N ALA A 106 -25.15 4.92 1.39
CA ALA A 106 -25.70 3.61 1.04
C ALA A 106 -25.83 2.66 2.25
N SER A 107 -25.44 3.12 3.46
CA SER A 107 -25.45 2.33 4.69
C SER A 107 -24.63 1.04 4.58
N VAL A 108 -23.48 1.08 3.89
CA VAL A 108 -22.56 -0.06 3.82
C VAL A 108 -22.04 -0.37 5.22
N PRO A 109 -22.20 -1.61 5.73
CA PRO A 109 -21.82 -1.95 7.10
C PRO A 109 -20.34 -1.75 7.38
N GLN A 110 -19.46 -2.07 6.41
CA GLN A 110 -18.01 -2.06 6.61
C GLN A 110 -17.25 -1.48 5.41
N VAL A 111 -16.24 -0.66 5.71
CA VAL A 111 -15.21 -0.27 4.72
C VAL A 111 -13.83 -0.63 5.27
N ILE A 112 -13.04 -1.38 4.50
CA ILE A 112 -11.65 -1.69 4.79
C ILE A 112 -10.80 -0.82 3.87
N TYR A 113 -9.99 0.05 4.45
CA TYR A 113 -9.13 0.95 3.71
C TYR A 113 -7.67 0.50 3.76
N SER A 114 -7.08 0.29 2.60
CA SER A 114 -5.65 0.06 2.43
C SER A 114 -4.90 1.38 2.63
N SER A 115 -4.66 1.75 3.88
CA SER A 115 -3.80 2.85 4.26
C SER A 115 -2.33 2.46 4.14
N SER A 116 -1.41 3.26 4.64
CA SER A 116 0.03 2.99 4.57
C SER A 116 0.78 3.54 5.76
N VAL A 117 1.85 2.85 6.17
CA VAL A 117 2.82 3.39 7.13
C VAL A 117 3.51 4.66 6.63
N ALA A 118 3.49 4.92 5.32
CA ALA A 118 3.98 6.16 4.74
C ALA A 118 3.26 7.41 5.28
N ALA A 119 2.05 7.26 5.84
CA ALA A 119 1.32 8.35 6.50
C ALA A 119 2.06 8.88 7.74
N TYR A 120 2.83 8.04 8.44
CA TYR A 120 3.67 8.46 9.56
C TYR A 120 4.86 9.31 9.12
N GLY A 121 5.35 9.09 7.88
CA GLY A 121 6.60 9.64 7.40
C GLY A 121 7.82 9.00 8.07
N ALA A 122 8.94 8.96 7.35
CA ALA A 122 10.21 8.48 7.88
C ALA A 122 10.99 9.64 8.47
N TRP A 123 10.92 9.81 9.79
CA TRP A 123 11.55 10.91 10.52
C TRP A 123 12.58 10.38 11.50
N PRO A 124 13.68 11.12 11.75
CA PRO A 124 14.75 10.69 12.66
C PRO A 124 14.30 10.59 14.12
N ASP A 125 13.22 11.26 14.48
CA ASP A 125 12.64 11.29 15.83
C ASP A 125 11.41 10.35 15.96
N ASN A 126 11.14 9.49 14.99
CA ASN A 126 10.09 8.48 15.12
C ASN A 126 10.45 7.49 16.23
N PRO A 127 9.47 7.09 17.07
CA PRO A 127 9.68 5.95 17.97
C PRO A 127 9.92 4.66 17.18
N ILE A 128 10.69 3.75 17.74
CA ILE A 128 10.94 2.41 17.19
C ILE A 128 10.51 1.38 18.24
N PRO A 129 9.42 0.64 18.00
CA PRO A 129 8.49 0.73 16.87
C PRO A 129 7.43 1.84 17.02
N ILE A 130 6.86 2.27 15.88
CA ILE A 130 5.74 3.21 15.82
C ILE A 130 4.44 2.46 16.13
N ARG A 131 3.63 2.99 17.04
CA ARG A 131 2.29 2.50 17.35
C ARG A 131 1.21 3.28 16.63
N GLU A 132 -0.01 2.73 16.57
CA GLU A 132 -1.15 3.34 15.88
C GLU A 132 -1.57 4.69 16.47
N SER A 133 -1.27 4.94 17.75
CA SER A 133 -1.49 6.21 18.42
C SER A 133 -0.56 7.35 17.97
N GLN A 134 0.52 7.01 17.23
CA GLN A 134 1.42 8.02 16.68
C GLN A 134 0.70 8.84 15.61
N PRO A 135 0.70 10.18 15.69
CA PRO A 135 0.12 11.04 14.68
C PRO A 135 0.74 10.86 13.30
N CYS A 136 -0.09 10.93 12.26
CA CYS A 136 0.39 10.96 10.89
C CYS A 136 1.11 12.29 10.60
N ARG A 137 2.39 12.21 10.19
CA ARG A 137 3.26 13.33 9.88
C ARG A 137 3.95 13.08 8.55
N PRO A 138 3.34 13.49 7.42
CA PRO A 138 3.82 13.13 6.09
C PRO A 138 5.19 13.73 5.79
N VAL A 139 5.91 13.10 4.85
CA VAL A 139 7.17 13.63 4.31
C VAL A 139 6.85 14.68 3.24
N PRO A 140 7.26 15.95 3.41
CA PRO A 140 7.04 16.99 2.43
C PRO A 140 7.68 16.66 1.08
N GLY A 141 6.94 16.87 -0.01
CA GLY A 141 7.42 16.54 -1.36
C GLY A 141 7.28 15.06 -1.74
N PHE A 142 6.74 14.23 -0.85
CA PHE A 142 6.33 12.87 -1.16
C PHE A 142 4.80 12.79 -1.25
N ALA A 143 4.26 13.00 -2.46
CA ALA A 143 2.82 13.11 -2.69
C ALA A 143 2.02 11.95 -2.11
N TYR A 144 2.54 10.72 -2.23
CA TYR A 144 1.90 9.53 -1.66
C TYR A 144 1.75 9.60 -0.14
N SER A 145 2.81 10.00 0.57
CA SER A 145 2.80 10.16 2.04
C SER A 145 1.82 11.27 2.45
N GLU A 146 1.87 12.42 1.73
CA GLU A 146 0.98 13.56 1.99
C GLU A 146 -0.49 13.20 1.80
N ASP A 147 -0.83 12.50 0.70
CA ASP A 147 -2.22 12.10 0.43
C ASP A 147 -2.72 11.06 1.43
N LYS A 148 -1.88 10.08 1.83
CA LYS A 148 -2.22 9.08 2.84
C LYS A 148 -2.48 9.73 4.20
N ALA A 149 -1.58 10.63 4.65
CA ALA A 149 -1.74 11.34 5.91
C ALA A 149 -2.98 12.25 5.91
N ALA A 150 -3.23 12.98 4.82
CA ALA A 150 -4.40 13.84 4.70
C ALA A 150 -5.72 13.05 4.76
N LEU A 151 -5.76 11.86 4.14
CA LEU A 151 -6.94 11.00 4.19
C LEU A 151 -7.13 10.38 5.58
N GLU A 152 -6.05 9.97 6.27
CA GLU A 152 -6.09 9.48 7.66
C GLU A 152 -6.66 10.56 8.59
N GLN A 153 -6.16 11.80 8.51
CA GLN A 153 -6.65 12.93 9.31
C GLN A 153 -8.13 13.24 9.02
N TRP A 154 -8.53 13.17 7.75
CA TRP A 154 -9.93 13.35 7.40
C TRP A 154 -10.81 12.23 7.97
N LEU A 155 -10.34 10.98 7.92
CA LEU A 155 -11.04 9.82 8.48
C LEU A 155 -11.16 9.89 10.01
N ASP A 156 -10.20 10.50 10.72
CA ASP A 156 -10.31 10.70 12.18
C ASP A 156 -11.55 11.52 12.54
N VAL A 157 -11.89 12.53 11.75
CA VAL A 157 -13.11 13.33 11.94
C VAL A 157 -14.34 12.61 11.40
N PHE A 158 -14.23 12.03 10.21
CA PHE A 158 -15.34 11.38 9.53
C PHE A 158 -15.94 10.22 10.32
N THR A 159 -15.10 9.37 10.92
CA THR A 159 -15.55 8.21 11.72
C THR A 159 -16.29 8.61 12.99
N ILE A 160 -16.02 9.78 13.55
CA ILE A 160 -16.78 10.32 14.69
C ILE A 160 -18.17 10.75 14.25
N MET A 161 -18.27 11.37 13.06
CA MET A 161 -19.53 11.89 12.52
C MET A 161 -20.42 10.81 11.90
N GLN A 162 -19.82 9.72 11.39
CA GLN A 162 -20.47 8.64 10.65
C GLN A 162 -20.20 7.30 11.33
N SER A 163 -20.89 7.05 12.45
CA SER A 163 -20.66 5.86 13.29
C SER A 163 -21.31 4.57 12.77
N GLN A 164 -22.20 4.65 11.76
CA GLN A 164 -22.94 3.47 11.26
C GLN A 164 -22.11 2.58 10.35
N THR A 165 -21.12 3.15 9.64
CA THR A 165 -20.20 2.38 8.79
C THR A 165 -18.90 2.10 9.57
N ALA A 166 -18.61 0.85 9.82
CA ALA A 166 -17.36 0.44 10.44
C ALA A 166 -16.18 0.65 9.48
N ILE A 167 -15.20 1.48 9.83
CA ILE A 167 -14.04 1.77 8.96
C ILE A 167 -12.78 1.19 9.57
N ALA A 168 -12.24 0.12 8.97
CA ALA A 168 -10.94 -0.46 9.32
C ALA A 168 -9.85 0.13 8.43
N ARG A 169 -8.86 0.79 9.03
CA ARG A 169 -7.72 1.42 8.35
C ARG A 169 -6.48 0.55 8.55
N LEU A 170 -6.03 -0.15 7.51
CA LEU A 170 -4.84 -0.99 7.54
C LEU A 170 -3.65 -0.18 7.03
N ARG A 171 -2.77 0.28 7.92
CA ARG A 171 -1.51 0.95 7.59
C ARG A 171 -0.50 -0.09 7.15
N LEU A 172 -0.60 -0.47 5.87
CA LEU A 172 0.25 -1.49 5.27
C LEU A 172 1.66 -0.97 5.06
N HIS A 173 2.65 -1.80 5.39
CA HIS A 173 4.04 -1.53 5.03
C HIS A 173 4.29 -1.77 3.54
N ALA A 174 5.50 -1.43 3.06
CA ALA A 174 5.91 -1.68 1.67
C ALA A 174 5.71 -3.17 1.32
N ILE A 175 4.80 -3.43 0.36
CA ILE A 175 4.42 -4.79 -0.04
C ILE A 175 5.44 -5.31 -1.05
N ILE A 176 6.04 -6.46 -0.73
CA ILE A 176 6.94 -7.21 -1.62
C ILE A 176 6.31 -8.55 -1.98
N GLY A 177 6.60 -9.03 -3.18
CA GLY A 177 6.08 -10.31 -3.68
C GLY A 177 5.98 -10.31 -5.21
N PRO A 178 5.62 -11.44 -5.82
CA PRO A 178 5.52 -11.56 -7.28
C PRO A 178 4.65 -10.51 -7.97
N ARG A 179 3.60 -10.04 -7.28
CA ARG A 179 2.69 -8.99 -7.74
C ARG A 179 2.96 -7.64 -7.08
N GLY A 180 4.06 -7.52 -6.30
CA GLY A 180 4.45 -6.28 -5.65
C GLY A 180 4.85 -5.19 -6.66
N GLN A 181 4.96 -3.95 -6.18
CA GLN A 181 5.43 -2.85 -7.03
C GLN A 181 6.87 -3.09 -7.47
N ALA A 182 7.14 -2.91 -8.77
CA ALA A 182 8.46 -3.17 -9.37
C ALA A 182 9.59 -2.42 -8.64
N LEU A 183 9.40 -1.13 -8.34
CA LEU A 183 10.40 -0.33 -7.62
C LEU A 183 10.75 -0.93 -6.25
N VAL A 184 9.76 -1.36 -5.48
CA VAL A 184 9.96 -1.93 -4.14
C VAL A 184 10.65 -3.28 -4.25
N ASN A 185 10.22 -4.12 -5.18
CA ASN A 185 10.84 -5.41 -5.45
C ASN A 185 12.30 -5.24 -5.93
N ASP A 186 12.56 -4.28 -6.82
CA ASP A 186 13.91 -3.98 -7.31
C ASP A 186 14.83 -3.52 -6.17
N ILE A 187 14.36 -2.69 -5.25
CA ILE A 187 15.12 -2.30 -4.06
C ILE A 187 15.42 -3.53 -3.19
N ALA A 188 14.47 -4.44 -3.01
CA ALA A 188 14.65 -5.65 -2.19
C ALA A 188 15.57 -6.69 -2.84
N THR A 189 15.54 -6.83 -4.17
CA THR A 189 16.24 -7.90 -4.90
C THR A 189 17.50 -7.48 -5.62
N SER A 190 17.70 -6.16 -5.86
CA SER A 190 18.86 -5.65 -6.60
C SER A 190 20.18 -6.21 -6.05
N PRO A 191 21.09 -6.67 -6.93
CA PRO A 191 22.45 -7.02 -6.52
C PRO A 191 23.26 -5.80 -6.12
N TYR A 192 22.82 -4.60 -6.50
CA TYR A 192 23.44 -3.34 -6.16
C TYR A 192 22.85 -2.81 -4.86
N GLY A 193 23.66 -2.69 -3.82
CA GLY A 193 23.26 -2.10 -2.55
C GLY A 193 23.58 -0.62 -2.49
N LEU A 194 22.65 0.18 -2.02
CA LEU A 194 22.94 1.57 -1.64
C LEU A 194 23.74 1.56 -0.34
N ARG A 195 24.80 2.36 -0.26
CA ARG A 195 25.50 2.60 0.99
C ARG A 195 24.70 3.65 1.78
N LEU A 196 23.91 3.20 2.74
CA LEU A 196 23.20 4.09 3.63
C LEU A 196 24.15 4.81 4.57
N ARG A 197 23.70 5.93 5.12
CA ARG A 197 24.41 6.67 6.16
C ARG A 197 24.57 5.84 7.43
N ASP A 198 23.52 5.11 7.79
CA ASP A 198 23.50 4.10 8.83
C ASP A 198 23.31 2.71 8.21
N PRO A 199 24.33 1.84 8.18
CA PRO A 199 24.20 0.51 7.64
C PRO A 199 23.30 -0.40 8.49
N ASP A 200 23.11 -0.08 9.76
CA ASP A 200 22.29 -0.85 10.69
C ASP A 200 20.86 -0.30 10.82
N LEU A 201 20.48 0.64 9.94
CA LEU A 201 19.11 1.13 9.87
C LEU A 201 18.12 -0.03 9.79
N PRO A 202 17.20 -0.17 10.78
CA PRO A 202 16.22 -1.25 10.74
C PRO A 202 15.21 -1.02 9.63
N ILE A 203 15.02 -2.05 8.83
CA ILE A 203 14.03 -2.07 7.75
C ILE A 203 12.94 -3.08 8.04
N GLN A 204 11.76 -2.78 7.54
CA GLN A 204 10.59 -3.63 7.62
C GLN A 204 9.87 -3.66 6.25
N CYS A 205 9.12 -4.71 5.98
CA CYS A 205 8.32 -4.86 4.77
C CYS A 205 7.08 -5.70 5.09
N LEU A 206 6.28 -6.02 4.08
CA LEU A 206 5.13 -6.92 4.19
C LEU A 206 5.10 -7.84 2.97
N HIS A 207 4.95 -9.15 3.17
CA HIS A 207 4.75 -10.06 2.04
C HIS A 207 3.32 -9.91 1.47
N GLU A 208 3.14 -10.03 0.15
CA GLU A 208 1.83 -9.84 -0.49
C GLU A 208 0.76 -10.82 0.03
N GLU A 209 1.15 -12.08 0.36
CA GLU A 209 0.23 -13.05 0.95
C GLU A 209 -0.24 -12.61 2.35
N ASP A 210 0.64 -12.01 3.15
CA ASP A 210 0.31 -11.49 4.48
C ASP A 210 -0.55 -10.22 4.40
N ALA A 211 -0.36 -9.40 3.36
CA ALA A 211 -1.26 -8.28 3.09
C ALA A 211 -2.68 -8.75 2.79
N VAL A 212 -2.82 -9.82 2.00
CA VAL A 212 -4.13 -10.44 1.69
C VAL A 212 -4.77 -10.99 2.96
N THR A 213 -4.03 -11.76 3.77
CA THR A 213 -4.58 -12.32 5.02
C THR A 213 -4.97 -11.25 6.03
N ALA A 214 -4.26 -10.11 6.08
CA ALA A 214 -4.64 -8.98 6.92
C ALA A 214 -5.97 -8.33 6.46
N LEU A 215 -6.15 -8.16 5.14
CA LEU A 215 -7.41 -7.65 4.59
C LEU A 215 -8.59 -8.59 4.87
N LEU A 216 -8.37 -9.91 4.77
CA LEU A 216 -9.38 -10.91 5.11
C LEU A 216 -9.67 -10.94 6.62
N ALA A 217 -8.66 -10.84 7.48
CA ALA A 217 -8.85 -10.77 8.93
C ALA A 217 -9.65 -9.51 9.33
N ALA A 218 -9.41 -8.37 8.68
CA ALA A 218 -10.21 -7.18 8.89
C ALA A 218 -11.66 -7.36 8.40
N LEU A 219 -11.88 -8.09 7.29
CA LEU A 219 -13.21 -8.44 6.80
C LEU A 219 -13.97 -9.28 7.84
N ASP A 220 -13.31 -10.28 8.40
CA ASP A 220 -13.90 -11.19 9.40
C ASP A 220 -14.12 -10.48 10.75
N TYR A 221 -13.28 -9.53 11.10
CA TYR A 221 -13.43 -8.72 12.32
C TYR A 221 -14.69 -7.85 12.29
N GLY A 222 -15.10 -7.34 11.14
CA GLY A 222 -16.38 -6.64 10.97
C GLY A 222 -16.51 -5.28 11.67
N ARG A 223 -15.42 -4.77 12.27
CA ARG A 223 -15.43 -3.51 13.06
C ARG A 223 -14.39 -2.52 12.53
N GLY A 224 -14.56 -1.25 12.93
CA GLY A 224 -13.58 -0.21 12.65
C GLY A 224 -12.35 -0.30 13.55
N GLY A 225 -11.32 0.45 13.16
CA GLY A 225 -10.07 0.56 13.90
C GLY A 225 -8.91 0.97 12.99
N VAL A 226 -7.75 1.20 13.61
CA VAL A 226 -6.49 1.48 12.91
C VAL A 226 -5.50 0.39 13.26
N PHE A 227 -4.84 -0.19 12.26
CA PHE A 227 -3.97 -1.34 12.44
C PHE A 227 -2.69 -1.19 11.62
N ASN A 228 -1.56 -1.30 12.28
CA ASN A 228 -0.27 -1.42 11.59
C ASN A 228 -0.09 -2.85 11.08
N ILE A 229 0.24 -2.98 9.81
CA ILE A 229 0.37 -4.29 9.13
C ILE A 229 1.75 -4.37 8.47
N ALA A 230 2.61 -5.20 9.03
CA ALA A 230 3.98 -5.42 8.58
C ALA A 230 4.46 -6.81 8.96
N ALA A 231 5.57 -7.26 8.36
CA ALA A 231 6.26 -8.45 8.82
C ALA A 231 6.87 -8.21 10.22
N PRO A 232 6.93 -9.21 11.11
CA PRO A 232 7.67 -9.12 12.36
C PRO A 232 9.17 -9.08 12.09
N ASP A 233 9.95 -8.85 13.15
CA ASP A 233 11.41 -8.95 13.17
C ASP A 233 12.10 -8.04 12.14
N PRO A 234 12.06 -6.70 12.33
CA PRO A 234 12.84 -5.79 11.52
C PRO A 234 14.32 -6.19 11.49
N ILE A 235 14.95 -6.10 10.33
CA ILE A 235 16.36 -6.48 10.15
C ILE A 235 17.20 -5.25 9.78
N PRO A 236 18.49 -5.21 10.16
CA PRO A 236 19.38 -4.16 9.68
C PRO A 236 19.50 -4.17 8.15
N TRP A 237 19.59 -3.00 7.53
CA TRP A 237 19.83 -2.87 6.08
C TRP A 237 21.04 -3.70 5.62
N SER A 238 22.11 -3.72 6.43
CA SER A 238 23.34 -4.48 6.17
C SER A 238 23.12 -6.00 6.09
N SER A 239 22.05 -6.52 6.69
CA SER A 239 21.70 -7.95 6.64
C SER A 239 21.20 -8.41 5.27
N ILE A 240 20.84 -7.47 4.36
CA ILE A 240 20.44 -7.82 3.00
C ILE A 240 21.70 -8.06 2.16
N PRO A 241 22.01 -9.28 1.73
CA PRO A 241 23.21 -9.55 0.94
C PRO A 241 23.21 -8.74 -0.36
N ARG A 242 24.30 -8.02 -0.65
CA ARG A 242 24.49 -7.24 -1.87
C ARG A 242 25.82 -7.65 -2.52
N ARG A 243 25.77 -7.93 -3.81
CA ARG A 243 26.98 -8.38 -4.53
C ARG A 243 27.92 -7.21 -4.83
N TRP A 244 27.35 -6.05 -5.14
CA TRP A 244 28.12 -4.84 -5.48
C TRP A 244 27.55 -3.63 -4.73
N PRO A 245 28.12 -3.24 -3.59
CA PRO A 245 27.70 -2.03 -2.91
C PRO A 245 28.07 -0.81 -3.76
N LEU A 246 27.09 0.04 -4.04
CA LEU A 246 27.33 1.32 -4.70
C LEU A 246 27.83 2.32 -3.66
N PRO A 247 28.98 2.98 -3.85
CA PRO A 247 29.53 3.91 -2.89
C PRO A 247 28.87 5.31 -2.97
N LEU A 248 27.54 5.34 -3.12
CA LEU A 248 26.80 6.60 -3.15
C LEU A 248 26.38 7.00 -1.75
N SER A 249 26.76 8.20 -1.33
CA SER A 249 26.22 8.82 -0.13
C SER A 249 24.75 9.23 -0.37
N PRO A 250 23.93 9.39 0.70
CA PRO A 250 22.55 9.87 0.57
C PRO A 250 22.44 11.16 -0.26
N THR A 251 23.34 12.12 -0.05
CA THR A 251 23.39 13.38 -0.83
C THR A 251 23.65 13.14 -2.31
N GLN A 252 24.55 12.20 -2.64
CA GLN A 252 24.82 11.82 -4.04
C GLN A 252 23.61 11.11 -4.64
N LEU A 253 22.94 10.24 -3.88
CA LEU A 253 21.73 9.56 -4.29
C LEU A 253 20.62 10.56 -4.63
N HIS A 254 20.38 11.56 -3.78
CA HIS A 254 19.41 12.64 -4.05
C HIS A 254 19.77 13.42 -5.33
N ARG A 255 21.04 13.74 -5.55
CA ARG A 255 21.49 14.42 -6.79
C ARG A 255 21.27 13.55 -8.02
N VAL A 256 21.64 12.29 -7.97
CA VAL A 256 21.45 11.34 -9.08
C VAL A 256 19.96 11.14 -9.35
N HIS A 257 19.16 10.95 -8.32
CA HIS A 257 17.71 10.84 -8.45
C HIS A 257 17.11 12.09 -9.11
N SER A 258 17.46 13.28 -8.63
CA SER A 258 16.96 14.56 -9.19
C SER A 258 17.37 14.75 -10.65
N TRP A 259 18.56 14.31 -11.02
CA TRP A 259 19.05 14.37 -12.40
C TRP A 259 18.35 13.35 -13.32
N LEU A 260 18.12 12.13 -12.86
CA LEU A 260 17.49 11.06 -13.65
C LEU A 260 15.96 11.17 -13.71
N ARG A 261 15.33 11.79 -12.73
CA ARG A 261 13.87 11.90 -12.60
C ARG A 261 13.15 12.44 -13.83
N PRO A 262 13.64 13.49 -14.54
CA PRO A 262 12.99 13.98 -15.77
C PRO A 262 12.92 12.94 -16.88
N PHE A 263 13.82 11.94 -16.86
CA PHE A 263 13.95 10.91 -17.89
C PHE A 263 13.28 9.57 -17.52
N SER A 264 12.86 9.41 -16.25
CA SER A 264 12.29 8.16 -15.78
C SER A 264 11.08 8.40 -14.89
N THR A 265 9.96 7.76 -15.23
CA THR A 265 8.72 7.78 -14.43
C THR A 265 8.75 6.78 -13.27
N SER A 266 9.67 5.81 -13.29
CA SER A 266 9.79 4.75 -12.28
C SER A 266 10.52 5.19 -11.01
N LEU A 267 11.23 6.31 -11.06
CA LEU A 267 12.01 6.80 -9.90
C LEU A 267 11.16 7.41 -8.78
N GLY A 268 9.89 7.72 -9.05
CA GLY A 268 8.96 8.29 -8.06
C GLY A 268 9.36 9.67 -7.55
N ASP A 269 8.71 10.10 -6.47
CA ASP A 269 9.01 11.36 -5.79
C ASP A 269 10.29 11.24 -4.94
N PRO A 270 11.12 12.32 -4.81
CA PRO A 270 12.35 12.26 -4.03
C PRO A 270 12.12 11.98 -2.54
N GLY A 271 10.93 12.28 -2.03
CA GLY A 271 10.62 12.06 -0.62
C GLY A 271 10.65 10.59 -0.17
N TRP A 272 10.50 9.62 -1.08
CA TRP A 272 10.62 8.22 -0.70
C TRP A 272 12.05 7.84 -0.29
N LEU A 273 13.06 8.60 -0.72
CA LEU A 273 14.47 8.39 -0.32
C LEU A 273 14.67 8.60 1.19
N GLN A 274 13.82 9.40 1.84
CA GLN A 274 13.88 9.55 3.30
C GLN A 274 13.65 8.23 4.05
N VAL A 275 12.87 7.31 3.48
CA VAL A 275 12.66 5.98 4.06
C VAL A 275 13.96 5.16 4.08
N LEU A 276 14.93 5.49 3.22
CA LEU A 276 16.25 4.88 3.22
C LEU A 276 17.23 5.56 4.20
N GLU A 277 16.86 6.69 4.76
CA GLU A 277 17.72 7.47 5.68
C GLU A 277 17.24 7.41 7.13
N ASN A 278 15.95 7.14 7.35
CA ASN A 278 15.32 7.14 8.65
C ASN A 278 14.46 5.89 8.83
N PRO A 279 14.39 5.35 10.06
CA PRO A 279 13.63 4.13 10.32
C PRO A 279 12.12 4.38 10.16
N LEU A 280 11.45 3.41 9.58
CA LEU A 280 9.99 3.34 9.51
C LEU A 280 9.56 1.94 9.94
N VAL A 281 9.66 1.67 11.25
CA VAL A 281 9.35 0.37 11.86
C VAL A 281 8.09 0.52 12.69
N VAL A 282 7.11 -0.35 12.48
CA VAL A 282 5.81 -0.30 13.15
C VAL A 282 5.59 -1.48 14.09
N ASP A 283 4.88 -1.25 15.19
CA ASP A 283 4.37 -2.28 16.10
C ASP A 283 3.09 -2.89 15.51
N ILE A 284 3.06 -4.21 15.38
CA ILE A 284 1.92 -4.96 14.83
C ILE A 284 1.08 -5.66 15.91
N SER A 285 1.44 -5.50 17.19
CA SER A 285 0.81 -6.20 18.30
C SER A 285 -0.70 -5.97 18.37
N HIS A 286 -1.13 -4.75 18.06
CA HIS A 286 -2.55 -4.42 18.05
C HIS A 286 -3.33 -5.19 16.99
N ALA A 287 -2.79 -5.31 15.78
CA ALA A 287 -3.40 -6.13 14.73
C ALA A 287 -3.44 -7.62 15.11
N GLN A 288 -2.37 -8.15 15.71
CA GLN A 288 -2.33 -9.53 16.19
C GLN A 288 -3.39 -9.81 17.24
N GLN A 289 -3.52 -8.95 18.25
CA GLN A 289 -4.45 -9.13 19.36
C GLN A 289 -5.90 -8.91 18.96
N THR A 290 -6.17 -7.95 18.10
CA THR A 290 -7.54 -7.51 17.78
C THR A 290 -8.11 -8.24 16.58
N LEU A 291 -7.33 -8.40 15.50
CA LEU A 291 -7.76 -9.08 14.28
C LEU A 291 -7.47 -10.59 14.32
N GLY A 292 -6.70 -11.08 15.29
CA GLY A 292 -6.18 -12.44 15.29
C GLY A 292 -5.26 -12.74 14.10
N TRP A 293 -4.73 -11.67 13.48
CA TRP A 293 -3.88 -11.78 12.30
C TRP A 293 -2.43 -12.03 12.68
N HIS A 294 -1.84 -13.07 12.12
CA HIS A 294 -0.43 -13.41 12.31
C HIS A 294 0.25 -13.53 10.95
N PRO A 295 1.27 -12.70 10.66
CA PRO A 295 2.01 -12.79 9.41
C PRO A 295 2.78 -14.11 9.33
N ARG A 296 2.78 -14.69 8.13
CA ARG A 296 3.47 -15.95 7.82
C ARG A 296 4.96 -15.74 7.59
N TYR A 297 5.31 -14.56 7.07
CA TYR A 297 6.68 -14.22 6.69
C TYR A 297 7.23 -13.15 7.62
N ASN A 298 8.44 -13.38 8.14
CA ASN A 298 9.25 -12.29 8.69
C ASN A 298 9.98 -11.54 7.57
N VAL A 299 10.64 -10.43 7.89
CA VAL A 299 11.31 -9.58 6.88
C VAL A 299 12.34 -10.36 6.07
N TYR A 300 13.16 -11.17 6.72
CA TYR A 300 14.20 -11.96 6.07
C TYR A 300 13.62 -13.00 5.11
N SER A 301 12.63 -13.78 5.54
CA SER A 301 12.00 -14.81 4.73
C SER A 301 11.23 -14.22 3.53
N ALA A 302 10.57 -13.06 3.71
CA ALA A 302 9.87 -12.37 2.64
C ALA A 302 10.83 -11.92 1.52
N ILE A 303 11.97 -11.31 1.90
CA ILE A 303 13.00 -10.87 0.95
C ILE A 303 13.67 -12.07 0.27
N THR A 304 14.00 -13.11 1.05
CA THR A 304 14.66 -14.32 0.51
C THR A 304 13.76 -15.03 -0.50
N ARG A 305 12.48 -15.18 -0.19
CA ARG A 305 11.50 -15.78 -1.12
C ARG A 305 11.42 -14.99 -2.43
N LEU A 306 11.30 -13.66 -2.37
CA LEU A 306 11.25 -12.81 -3.56
C LEU A 306 12.52 -12.96 -4.42
N ARG A 307 13.70 -13.03 -3.79
CA ARG A 307 14.98 -13.22 -4.49
C ARG A 307 15.06 -14.56 -5.20
N ASN A 308 14.65 -15.64 -4.53
CA ASN A 308 14.66 -16.97 -5.12
C ASN A 308 13.76 -17.03 -6.36
N MET A 309 12.61 -16.37 -6.33
CA MET A 309 11.73 -16.29 -7.49
C MET A 309 12.31 -15.42 -8.62
N SER A 310 12.98 -14.32 -8.30
CA SER A 310 13.65 -13.43 -9.27
C SER A 310 14.90 -14.08 -9.89
N GLY A 311 15.62 -14.93 -9.16
CA GLY A 311 16.80 -15.66 -9.63
C GLY A 311 16.48 -16.83 -10.57
N GLN A 312 15.23 -17.26 -10.65
CA GLN A 312 14.76 -18.28 -11.60
C GLN A 312 14.47 -17.72 -13.01
N GLN A 313 14.49 -16.40 -13.18
CA GLN A 313 14.46 -15.75 -14.48
C GLN A 313 15.74 -14.93 -14.66
N PRO A 314 16.75 -15.39 -15.40
CA PRO A 314 17.88 -14.56 -15.76
C PRO A 314 17.37 -13.45 -16.71
N LYS A 315 17.09 -12.27 -16.14
CA LYS A 315 16.95 -11.08 -16.97
C LYS A 315 18.32 -10.75 -17.54
N HIS A 316 18.56 -11.08 -18.79
CA HIS A 316 19.66 -10.55 -19.56
C HIS A 316 19.57 -9.02 -19.56
N PRO A 317 20.61 -8.28 -19.14
CA PRO A 317 20.59 -6.81 -19.11
C PRO A 317 20.52 -6.14 -20.48
N TRP A 318 20.56 -6.93 -21.56
CA TRP A 318 20.70 -6.44 -22.94
C TRP A 318 19.89 -7.29 -23.93
N SER A 319 18.61 -7.38 -23.77
CA SER A 319 17.73 -7.88 -24.83
C SER A 319 16.69 -6.84 -25.19
N GLY A 320 17.00 -6.15 -26.33
CA GLY A 320 16.07 -5.42 -27.17
C GLY A 320 15.70 -4.01 -26.75
#